data_302ce33310e18d4da7ddf20aa4a5e883
#
_entry.id   302ce33310e18d4da7ddf20aa4a5e883
#
_cell.length_a   1.000
_cell.length_b   1.000
_cell.length_c   1.000
_cell.angle_alpha   90.00
_cell.angle_beta   90.00
_cell.angle_gamma   90.00
#
_symmetry.space_group_name_H-M   'P 1'
#
loop_
_entity.id
_entity.type
_entity.pdbx_description
1 polymer ?
#
loop_
_entity_poly.entity_id
_entity_poly.type
_entity_poly.pdbx_seq_one_letter_code
_entity_poly.pdbx_strand_id
1 'polypeptide(L)'
;MREDKKTIIVFSNDMDKVMAAFVIATGAAAMGDEVTMFFTFWGLNVLRDAKKKVQGKSFLEKMFGAMMPKGVEKLPLSKMNFLGIGPKLMKYMMKKKNVMMLPEMIKQAQELGIKMVACSMSMDVMGIKKEELIDGVEIGGVATYLGEASEAGVNLFI
;
A
#
# COMPACT_ATOMS: atom_id res chain seq x y z
N MET A 1 -9.22 -19.82 14.30
CA MET A 1 -9.61 -18.84 13.28
C MET A 1 -10.50 -17.82 13.97
N ARG A 2 -10.11 -16.55 13.90
CA ARG A 2 -10.86 -15.45 14.50
C ARG A 2 -11.68 -14.76 13.40
N GLU A 3 -12.99 -14.72 13.55
CA GLU A 3 -13.86 -14.08 12.55
C GLU A 3 -13.66 -12.56 12.49
N ASP A 4 -13.20 -11.97 13.59
CA ASP A 4 -12.91 -10.55 13.76
C ASP A 4 -11.50 -10.13 13.29
N LYS A 5 -10.76 -11.02 12.62
CA LYS A 5 -9.42 -10.75 12.08
C LYS A 5 -9.40 -10.89 10.57
N LYS A 6 -8.83 -9.91 9.89
CA LYS A 6 -8.74 -9.85 8.41
C LYS A 6 -7.32 -9.56 7.98
N THR A 7 -6.87 -10.19 6.92
CA THR A 7 -5.60 -9.84 6.29
C THR A 7 -5.76 -9.50 4.81
N ILE A 8 -4.97 -8.56 4.33
CA ILE A 8 -4.97 -8.13 2.92
C ILE A 8 -3.54 -8.06 2.43
N ILE A 9 -3.18 -8.87 1.43
CA ILE A 9 -1.93 -8.67 0.69
C ILE A 9 -2.19 -7.59 -0.37
N VAL A 10 -1.38 -6.54 -0.35
CA VAL A 10 -1.34 -5.52 -1.39
C VAL A 10 -0.11 -5.77 -2.24
N PHE A 11 -0.33 -6.40 -3.39
CA PHE A 11 0.72 -6.70 -4.37
C PHE A 11 0.79 -5.64 -5.47
N SER A 12 -0.35 -5.10 -5.87
CA SER A 12 -0.45 -4.12 -6.94
C SER A 12 -0.15 -2.69 -6.46
N ASN A 13 0.37 -1.86 -7.35
CA ASN A 13 0.43 -0.41 -7.20
C ASN A 13 -0.54 0.33 -8.13
N ASP A 14 -1.51 -0.37 -8.71
CA ASP A 14 -2.57 0.27 -9.48
C ASP A 14 -3.51 1.03 -8.52
N MET A 15 -3.75 2.30 -8.79
CA MET A 15 -4.51 3.19 -7.90
C MET A 15 -5.90 2.63 -7.55
N ASP A 16 -6.61 2.09 -8.51
CA ASP A 16 -7.95 1.51 -8.35
C ASP A 16 -7.94 0.26 -7.46
N LYS A 17 -6.95 -0.62 -7.62
CA LYS A 17 -6.79 -1.82 -6.77
C LYS A 17 -6.37 -1.45 -5.35
N VAL A 18 -5.44 -0.51 -5.21
CA VAL A 18 -5.00 -0.01 -3.90
C VAL A 18 -6.16 0.65 -3.16
N MET A 19 -6.98 1.44 -3.87
CA MET A 19 -8.20 2.02 -3.28
C MET A 19 -9.16 0.94 -2.78
N ALA A 20 -9.40 -0.10 -3.57
CA ALA A 20 -10.26 -1.22 -3.16
C ALA A 20 -9.72 -1.89 -1.89
N ALA A 21 -8.41 -2.11 -1.79
CA ALA A 21 -7.78 -2.67 -0.61
C ALA A 21 -8.01 -1.80 0.64
N PHE A 22 -7.81 -0.48 0.53
CA PHE A 22 -8.03 0.44 1.66
C PHE A 22 -9.50 0.59 2.03
N VAL A 23 -10.42 0.59 1.06
CA VAL A 23 -11.87 0.62 1.34
C VAL A 23 -12.29 -0.61 2.14
N ILE A 24 -11.81 -1.80 1.75
CA ILE A 24 -12.10 -3.04 2.49
C ILE A 24 -11.47 -2.99 3.89
N ALA A 25 -10.20 -2.58 3.97
CA ALA A 25 -9.47 -2.52 5.24
C ALA A 25 -10.12 -1.56 6.24
N THR A 26 -10.43 -0.32 5.81
CA THR A 26 -11.06 0.68 6.68
C THR A 26 -12.49 0.32 7.02
N GLY A 27 -13.24 -0.29 6.10
CA GLY A 27 -14.57 -0.82 6.36
C GLY A 27 -14.56 -1.90 7.43
N ALA A 28 -13.65 -2.88 7.33
CA ALA A 28 -13.51 -3.94 8.32
C ALA A 28 -13.10 -3.38 9.70
N ALA A 29 -12.11 -2.49 9.73
CA ALA A 29 -11.68 -1.85 10.99
C ALA A 29 -12.79 -1.02 11.63
N ALA A 30 -13.62 -0.33 10.84
CA ALA A 30 -14.77 0.42 11.33
C ALA A 30 -15.87 -0.50 11.92
N MET A 31 -15.91 -1.76 11.50
CA MET A 31 -16.79 -2.80 12.09
C MET A 31 -16.21 -3.42 13.37
N GLY A 32 -15.00 -3.04 13.76
CA GLY A 32 -14.31 -3.55 14.94
C GLY A 32 -13.35 -4.69 14.66
N ASP A 33 -13.10 -5.02 13.40
CA ASP A 33 -12.16 -6.08 13.04
C ASP A 33 -10.69 -5.62 13.21
N GLU A 34 -9.84 -6.55 13.60
CA GLU A 34 -8.38 -6.40 13.55
C GLU A 34 -7.89 -6.60 12.11
N VAL A 35 -7.27 -5.60 11.52
CA VAL A 35 -6.87 -5.64 10.12
C VAL A 35 -5.35 -5.51 9.96
N THR A 36 -4.75 -6.44 9.22
CA THR A 36 -3.35 -6.39 8.81
C THR A 36 -3.28 -6.29 7.28
N MET A 37 -2.58 -5.26 6.78
CA MET A 37 -2.25 -5.10 5.36
C MET A 37 -0.77 -5.39 5.15
N PHE A 38 -0.46 -6.36 4.29
CA PHE A 38 0.91 -6.77 3.96
C PHE A 38 1.26 -6.33 2.54
N PHE A 39 2.21 -5.41 2.43
CA PHE A 39 2.63 -4.81 1.16
C PHE A 39 3.87 -5.53 0.63
N THR A 40 3.78 -6.05 -0.58
CA THR A 40 4.85 -6.79 -1.22
C THR A 40 5.04 -6.35 -2.68
N PHE A 41 6.24 -6.49 -3.21
CA PHE A 41 6.61 -6.10 -4.57
C PHE A 41 6.10 -4.69 -4.94
N TRP A 42 5.27 -4.58 -5.98
CA TRP A 42 4.75 -3.29 -6.47
C TRP A 42 3.93 -2.54 -5.43
N GLY A 43 3.25 -3.26 -4.55
CA GLY A 43 2.51 -2.68 -3.43
C GLY A 43 3.36 -1.85 -2.48
N LEU A 44 4.66 -2.10 -2.37
CA LEU A 44 5.59 -1.28 -1.58
C LEU A 44 5.65 0.18 -2.05
N ASN A 45 5.40 0.44 -3.34
CA ASN A 45 5.39 1.80 -3.87
C ASN A 45 4.30 2.67 -3.26
N VAL A 46 3.23 2.06 -2.76
CA VAL A 46 2.14 2.73 -2.03
C VAL A 46 2.64 3.36 -0.74
N LEU A 47 3.55 2.67 -0.06
CA LEU A 47 4.10 3.09 1.25
C LEU A 47 5.30 4.03 1.14
N ARG A 48 5.84 4.28 -0.06
CA ARG A 48 6.97 5.20 -0.23
C ARG A 48 6.54 6.65 -0.06
N ASP A 49 7.31 7.39 0.72
CA ASP A 49 7.12 8.84 0.87
C ASP A 49 7.90 9.59 -0.22
N ALA A 50 7.19 10.32 -1.07
CA ALA A 50 7.79 11.07 -2.17
C ALA A 50 8.74 12.19 -1.69
N LYS A 51 8.58 12.66 -0.45
CA LYS A 51 9.40 13.73 0.16
C LYS A 51 10.71 13.21 0.74
N LYS A 52 10.78 11.94 1.11
CA LYS A 52 11.96 11.34 1.74
C LYS A 52 13.02 11.00 0.69
N LYS A 53 14.22 11.53 0.86
CA LYS A 53 15.40 11.23 0.02
C LYS A 53 16.35 10.34 0.84
N VAL A 54 16.79 9.23 0.25
CA VAL A 54 17.70 8.29 0.89
C VAL A 54 19.02 8.26 0.14
N GLN A 55 20.14 8.30 0.89
CA GLN A 55 21.49 8.17 0.38
C GLN A 55 21.99 6.72 0.48
N GLY A 56 23.11 6.42 -0.17
CA GLY A 56 23.78 5.11 -0.05
C GLY A 56 23.13 3.99 -0.86
N LYS A 57 22.38 4.31 -1.90
CA LYS A 57 21.87 3.35 -2.89
C LYS A 57 22.89 3.13 -4.00
N SER A 58 22.98 1.89 -4.49
CA SER A 58 23.73 1.54 -5.69
C SER A 58 23.15 2.22 -6.93
N PHE A 59 23.92 2.23 -8.04
CA PHE A 59 23.42 2.80 -9.30
C PHE A 59 22.14 2.11 -9.80
N LEU A 60 22.11 0.77 -9.72
CA LEU A 60 20.94 -0.03 -10.15
C LEU A 60 19.70 0.27 -9.28
N GLU A 61 19.87 0.36 -7.95
CA GLU A 61 18.77 0.69 -7.03
C GLU A 61 18.22 2.09 -7.28
N LYS A 62 19.09 3.05 -7.61
CA LYS A 62 18.67 4.42 -7.97
C LYS A 62 17.88 4.44 -9.27
N MET A 63 18.37 3.73 -10.28
CA MET A 63 17.70 3.63 -11.59
C MET A 63 16.33 2.95 -11.44
N PHE A 64 16.29 1.81 -10.76
CA PHE A 64 15.04 1.07 -10.53
C PHE A 64 14.04 1.90 -9.73
N GLY A 65 14.51 2.56 -8.67
CA GLY A 65 13.67 3.43 -7.84
C GLY A 65 13.12 4.66 -8.58
N ALA A 66 13.84 5.17 -9.58
CA ALA A 66 13.37 6.27 -10.42
C ALA A 66 12.31 5.85 -11.44
N MET A 67 12.33 4.58 -11.88
CA MET A 67 11.37 4.03 -12.82
C MET A 67 10.03 3.67 -12.16
N MET A 68 10.03 3.45 -10.84
CA MET A 68 8.83 3.09 -10.10
C MET A 68 8.10 4.33 -9.57
N PRO A 69 6.76 4.31 -9.50
CA PRO A 69 6.01 5.38 -8.84
C PRO A 69 6.42 5.46 -7.36
N LYS A 70 6.61 6.67 -6.86
CA LYS A 70 6.98 6.91 -5.47
C LYS A 70 5.82 7.59 -4.75
N GLY A 71 5.09 6.80 -3.98
CA GLY A 71 3.94 7.26 -3.20
C GLY A 71 2.62 7.24 -3.95
N VAL A 72 1.55 7.33 -3.19
CA VAL A 72 0.16 7.15 -3.66
C VAL A 72 -0.32 8.17 -4.68
N GLU A 73 0.29 9.33 -4.73
CA GLU A 73 -0.12 10.37 -5.70
C GLU A 73 0.34 10.08 -7.13
N LYS A 74 1.32 9.19 -7.31
CA LYS A 74 1.92 8.84 -8.61
C LYS A 74 1.50 7.49 -9.15
N LEU A 75 0.56 6.81 -8.50
CA LEU A 75 0.13 5.49 -8.91
C LEU A 75 -0.61 5.53 -10.25
N PRO A 76 -0.34 4.56 -11.15
CA PRO A 76 -1.08 4.39 -12.38
C PRO A 76 -2.47 3.80 -12.14
N LEU A 77 -3.31 3.78 -13.15
CA LEU A 77 -4.52 2.95 -13.18
C LEU A 77 -4.22 1.59 -13.81
N SER A 78 -4.95 0.55 -13.38
CA SER A 78 -4.87 -0.80 -13.97
C SER A 78 -5.32 -0.82 -15.43
N LYS A 79 -6.30 0.02 -15.76
CA LYS A 79 -6.84 0.21 -17.11
C LYS A 79 -6.99 1.70 -17.40
N MET A 80 -6.99 2.07 -18.69
CA MET A 80 -7.19 3.46 -19.13
C MET A 80 -6.14 4.42 -18.57
N ASN A 81 -4.90 3.96 -18.38
CA ASN A 81 -3.84 4.81 -17.83
C ASN A 81 -3.43 5.95 -18.78
N PHE A 82 -3.43 5.71 -20.12
CA PHE A 82 -3.16 6.70 -21.18
C PHE A 82 -2.01 7.66 -20.84
N LEU A 83 -0.83 7.12 -20.55
CA LEU A 83 0.37 7.90 -20.17
C LEU A 83 0.14 8.85 -18.98
N GLY A 84 -0.74 8.45 -18.04
CA GLY A 84 -1.01 9.22 -16.82
C GLY A 84 -2.19 10.19 -16.93
N ILE A 85 -2.87 10.29 -18.08
CA ILE A 85 -4.08 11.10 -18.23
C ILE A 85 -5.24 10.46 -17.44
N GLY A 86 -5.39 9.13 -17.53
CA GLY A 86 -6.44 8.40 -16.84
C GLY A 86 -6.45 8.61 -15.34
N PRO A 87 -5.33 8.46 -14.61
CA PRO A 87 -5.27 8.76 -13.18
C PRO A 87 -5.67 10.19 -12.82
N LYS A 88 -5.28 11.18 -13.63
CA LYS A 88 -5.68 12.58 -13.41
C LYS A 88 -7.18 12.77 -13.55
N LEU A 89 -7.77 12.19 -14.60
CA LEU A 89 -9.21 12.25 -14.83
C LEU A 89 -9.98 11.53 -13.71
N MET A 90 -9.52 10.35 -13.30
CA MET A 90 -10.13 9.61 -12.20
C MET A 90 -10.10 10.42 -10.90
N LYS A 91 -8.95 11.00 -10.54
CA LYS A 91 -8.83 11.86 -9.35
C LYS A 91 -9.75 13.08 -9.43
N TYR A 92 -9.89 13.70 -10.60
CA TYR A 92 -10.83 14.79 -10.79
C TYR A 92 -12.29 14.35 -10.55
N MET A 93 -12.69 13.21 -11.10
CA MET A 93 -14.01 12.64 -10.89
C MET A 93 -14.27 12.30 -9.41
N MET A 94 -13.31 11.69 -8.74
CA MET A 94 -13.37 11.39 -7.31
C MET A 94 -13.58 12.67 -6.49
N LYS A 95 -12.77 13.72 -6.76
CA LYS A 95 -12.92 15.01 -6.07
C LYS A 95 -14.29 15.62 -6.30
N LYS A 96 -14.80 15.58 -7.56
CA LYS A 96 -16.13 16.09 -7.89
C LYS A 96 -17.27 15.33 -7.19
N LYS A 97 -17.05 14.03 -6.90
CA LYS A 97 -18.01 13.16 -6.22
C LYS A 97 -17.79 13.07 -4.71
N ASN A 98 -16.87 13.86 -4.15
CA ASN A 98 -16.48 13.83 -2.74
C ASN A 98 -16.03 12.44 -2.26
N VAL A 99 -15.34 11.69 -3.14
CA VAL A 99 -14.73 10.41 -2.80
C VAL A 99 -13.37 10.67 -2.15
N MET A 100 -13.11 10.02 -1.02
CA MET A 100 -11.85 10.12 -0.29
C MET A 100 -10.66 9.71 -1.16
N MET A 101 -9.58 10.50 -1.12
CA MET A 101 -8.36 10.23 -1.86
C MET A 101 -7.43 9.29 -1.10
N LEU A 102 -6.53 8.58 -1.81
CA LEU A 102 -5.62 7.61 -1.19
C LEU A 102 -4.78 8.14 -0.02
N PRO A 103 -4.20 9.37 -0.06
CA PRO A 103 -3.48 9.89 1.11
C PRO A 103 -4.36 9.99 2.36
N GLU A 104 -5.61 10.35 2.19
CA GLU A 104 -6.60 10.45 3.28
C GLU A 104 -7.01 9.05 3.77
N MET A 105 -7.15 8.08 2.85
CA MET A 105 -7.45 6.68 3.20
C MET A 105 -6.32 6.05 4.02
N ILE A 106 -5.05 6.32 3.67
CA ILE A 106 -3.90 5.85 4.45
C ILE A 106 -3.92 6.44 5.86
N LYS A 107 -4.16 7.74 5.97
CA LYS A 107 -4.26 8.41 7.26
C LYS A 107 -5.38 7.81 8.10
N GLN A 108 -6.56 7.61 7.51
CA GLN A 108 -7.68 6.97 8.19
C GLN A 108 -7.35 5.54 8.63
N ALA A 109 -6.64 4.76 7.79
CA ALA A 109 -6.20 3.42 8.14
C ALA A 109 -5.27 3.44 9.37
N GLN A 110 -4.34 4.40 9.44
CA GLN A 110 -3.47 4.59 10.60
C GLN A 110 -4.26 4.98 11.85
N GLU A 111 -5.21 5.89 11.74
CA GLU A 111 -6.08 6.33 12.84
C GLU A 111 -6.97 5.19 13.37
N LEU A 112 -7.40 4.28 12.51
CA LEU A 112 -8.16 3.08 12.87
C LEU A 112 -7.28 1.94 13.41
N GLY A 113 -5.97 2.13 13.50
CA GLY A 113 -5.04 1.13 14.04
C GLY A 113 -4.79 -0.04 13.09
N ILE A 114 -5.05 0.11 11.79
CA ILE A 114 -4.74 -0.91 10.79
C ILE A 114 -3.22 -1.10 10.74
N LYS A 115 -2.79 -2.36 10.94
CA LYS A 115 -1.39 -2.72 10.87
C LYS A 115 -0.92 -2.79 9.42
N MET A 116 0.04 -1.95 9.06
CA MET A 116 0.67 -1.95 7.73
C MET A 116 2.07 -2.52 7.82
N VAL A 117 2.33 -3.60 7.09
CA VAL A 117 3.61 -4.33 7.09
C VAL A 117 4.22 -4.32 5.70
N ALA A 118 5.46 -3.85 5.59
CA ALA A 118 6.26 -3.90 4.37
C ALA A 118 7.10 -5.19 4.33
N CYS A 119 7.03 -5.92 3.22
CA CYS A 119 7.77 -7.16 3.02
C CYS A 119 9.28 -6.89 2.91
N SER A 120 10.06 -7.38 3.88
CA SER A 120 11.53 -7.19 3.93
C SER A 120 12.22 -7.73 2.68
N MET A 121 11.91 -8.94 2.24
CA MET A 121 12.50 -9.55 1.04
C MET A 121 12.23 -8.72 -0.22
N SER A 122 11.00 -8.25 -0.40
CA SER A 122 10.67 -7.41 -1.55
C SER A 122 11.34 -6.03 -1.48
N MET A 123 11.51 -5.48 -0.29
CA MET A 123 12.29 -4.24 -0.08
C MET A 123 13.73 -4.43 -0.54
N ASP A 124 14.37 -5.53 -0.16
CA ASP A 124 15.75 -5.82 -0.55
C ASP A 124 15.88 -5.99 -2.07
N VAL A 125 14.99 -6.76 -2.71
CA VAL A 125 14.99 -6.97 -4.16
C VAL A 125 14.77 -5.68 -4.94
N MET A 126 13.87 -4.83 -4.46
CA MET A 126 13.51 -3.58 -5.14
C MET A 126 14.40 -2.39 -4.74
N GLY A 127 15.34 -2.59 -3.83
CA GLY A 127 16.22 -1.53 -3.33
C GLY A 127 15.48 -0.43 -2.59
N ILE A 128 14.38 -0.76 -1.89
CA ILE A 128 13.61 0.18 -1.09
C ILE A 128 14.09 0.10 0.36
N LYS A 129 14.50 1.23 0.92
CA LYS A 129 14.97 1.32 2.30
C LYS A 129 13.84 1.75 3.24
N LYS A 130 13.96 1.35 4.51
CA LYS A 130 12.99 1.73 5.56
C LYS A 130 12.76 3.24 5.63
N GLU A 131 13.83 4.00 5.48
CA GLU A 131 13.82 5.47 5.54
C GLU A 131 13.02 6.12 4.38
N GLU A 132 12.66 5.35 3.34
CA GLU A 132 11.81 5.81 2.25
C GLU A 132 10.33 5.64 2.52
N LEU A 133 9.98 4.85 3.54
CA LEU A 133 8.57 4.54 3.84
C LEU A 133 7.94 5.66 4.67
N ILE A 134 6.62 5.76 4.56
CA ILE A 134 5.81 6.61 5.45
C ILE A 134 5.94 6.10 6.89
N ASP A 135 5.69 6.97 7.85
CA ASP A 135 5.76 6.61 9.26
C ASP A 135 4.63 5.62 9.64
N GLY A 136 4.86 4.82 10.67
CA GLY A 136 3.88 3.85 11.18
C GLY A 136 3.83 2.52 10.43
N VAL A 137 4.75 2.29 9.48
CA VAL A 137 4.87 1.01 8.76
C VAL A 137 5.86 0.10 9.48
N GLU A 138 5.45 -1.13 9.75
CA GLU A 138 6.31 -2.19 10.26
C GLU A 138 7.01 -2.91 9.11
N ILE A 139 8.17 -3.52 9.39
CA ILE A 139 8.85 -4.40 8.45
C ILE A 139 8.70 -5.83 8.92
N GLY A 140 8.29 -6.71 8.02
CA GLY A 140 8.14 -8.12 8.31
C GLY A 140 8.37 -9.01 7.11
N GLY A 141 8.61 -10.28 7.38
CA GLY A 141 8.73 -11.31 6.34
C GLY A 141 7.42 -12.05 6.11
N VAL A 142 7.47 -13.02 5.19
CA VAL A 142 6.31 -13.89 4.88
C VAL A 142 5.83 -14.65 6.12
N ALA A 143 6.74 -15.04 7.02
CA ALA A 143 6.37 -15.71 8.25
C ALA A 143 5.51 -14.84 9.17
N THR A 144 5.82 -13.54 9.24
CA THR A 144 4.98 -12.57 9.98
C THR A 144 3.58 -12.52 9.37
N TYR A 145 3.47 -12.43 8.05
CA TYR A 145 2.17 -12.44 7.37
C TYR A 145 1.40 -13.75 7.61
N LEU A 146 2.06 -14.90 7.44
CA LEU A 146 1.39 -16.21 7.63
C LEU A 146 0.91 -16.42 9.05
N GLY A 147 1.62 -15.90 10.05
CA GLY A 147 1.15 -15.90 11.45
C GLY A 147 -0.17 -15.16 11.60
N GLU A 148 -0.27 -13.96 11.04
CA GLU A 148 -1.51 -13.18 11.03
C GLU A 148 -2.63 -13.88 10.23
N ALA A 149 -2.30 -14.38 9.04
CA ALA A 149 -3.25 -14.99 8.11
C ALA A 149 -3.84 -16.32 8.63
N SER A 150 -3.05 -17.11 9.37
CA SER A 150 -3.51 -18.38 9.93
C SER A 150 -4.61 -18.20 10.99
N GLU A 151 -4.65 -17.06 11.63
CA GLU A 151 -5.67 -16.71 12.62
C GLU A 151 -6.87 -15.98 12.01
N ALA A 152 -6.71 -15.41 10.83
CA ALA A 152 -7.72 -14.55 10.21
C ALA A 152 -8.88 -15.33 9.60
N GLY A 153 -10.08 -14.80 9.75
CA GLY A 153 -11.30 -15.34 9.13
C GLY A 153 -11.40 -14.98 7.63
N VAL A 154 -10.72 -13.91 7.20
CA VAL A 154 -10.67 -13.49 5.80
C VAL A 154 -9.25 -13.12 5.40
N ASN A 155 -8.79 -13.69 4.29
CA ASN A 155 -7.50 -13.39 3.68
C ASN A 155 -7.70 -12.99 2.22
N LEU A 156 -7.25 -11.80 1.84
CA LEU A 156 -7.39 -11.26 0.49
C LEU A 156 -6.03 -11.01 -0.16
N PHE A 157 -6.00 -11.13 -1.48
CA PHE A 157 -4.85 -10.79 -2.32
C PHE A 157 -5.29 -9.81 -3.40
N ILE A 158 -4.71 -8.59 -3.43
CA ILE A 158 -5.08 -7.48 -4.33
C ILE A 158 -3.87 -6.89 -5.04
#